data_713064ff115df423dd6b3fa7d242ed30
#
_entry.id   713064ff115df423dd6b3fa7d242ed30
#
_cell.length_a   1.000
_cell.length_b   1.000
_cell.length_c   1.000
_cell.angle_alpha   90.00
_cell.angle_beta   90.00
_cell.angle_gamma   90.00
#
_symmetry.space_group_name_H-M   'P 1'
#
loop_
_entity.id
_entity.type
_entity.pdbx_description
1 polymer ?
#
loop_
_entity_poly.entity_id
_entity_poly.type
_entity_poly.pdbx_seq_one_letter_code
_entity_poly.pdbx_strand_id
1 'polypeptide(L)' 'MGSVKKLLSEDHQLSAVKLAEKIGVASRNIENNIKKLKEYGILIRHGSPKNGYWEIVDRDLQ' A
#
# COMPACT_ATOMS: atom_id res chain seq x y z
N MET A 1 9.89 -3.64 -1.53
CA MET A 1 8.48 -3.61 -1.16
C MET A 1 8.24 -3.30 0.28
N GLY A 2 9.22 -3.45 1.12
CA GLY A 2 9.04 -3.16 2.54
C GLY A 2 8.66 -1.73 2.83
N SER A 3 9.14 -0.78 2.03
CA SER A 3 8.83 0.64 2.26
C SER A 3 7.35 0.95 2.11
N VAL A 4 6.70 0.35 1.12
CA VAL A 4 5.27 0.58 0.91
C VAL A 4 4.48 0.04 2.10
N LYS A 5 4.78 -1.18 2.50
CA LYS A 5 4.07 -1.80 3.62
C LYS A 5 4.30 -1.01 4.90
N LYS A 6 5.53 -0.56 5.12
CA LYS A 6 5.86 0.19 6.33
C LYS A 6 5.13 1.52 6.37
N LEU A 7 5.11 2.26 5.24
CA LEU A 7 4.43 3.55 5.20
C LEU A 7 2.93 3.41 5.39
N LEU A 8 2.33 2.38 4.79
CA LEU A 8 0.91 2.13 4.96
C LEU A 8 0.59 1.69 6.38
N SER A 9 1.53 1.04 7.04
CA SER A 9 1.35 0.67 8.43
C SER A 9 1.30 1.91 9.32
N GLU A 10 2.02 2.95 8.94
CA GLU A 10 2.03 4.20 9.71
C GLU A 10 0.84 5.09 9.34
N ASP A 11 0.42 5.05 8.08
CA ASP A 11 -0.70 5.87 7.64
C ASP A 11 -1.50 5.07 6.61
N HIS A 12 -2.60 4.52 7.04
CA HIS A 12 -3.42 3.64 6.19
C HIS A 12 -4.18 4.39 5.11
N GLN A 13 -4.20 5.70 5.15
CA GLN A 13 -4.94 6.49 4.19
C GLN A 13 -4.09 7.02 3.04
N LEU A 14 -2.83 6.65 2.99
CA LEU A 14 -1.95 7.12 1.93
C LEU A 14 -2.39 6.56 0.58
N SER A 15 -2.37 7.42 -0.42
CA SER A 15 -2.64 6.99 -1.79
C SER A 15 -1.36 6.57 -2.46
N ALA A 16 -1.47 5.94 -3.64
CA ALA A 16 -0.29 5.54 -4.39
C ALA A 16 0.58 6.74 -4.74
N VAL A 17 -0.05 7.88 -5.08
CA VAL A 17 0.70 9.09 -5.41
C VAL A 17 1.48 9.58 -4.20
N LYS A 18 0.84 9.60 -3.04
CA LYS A 18 1.51 10.04 -1.81
C LYS A 18 2.64 9.11 -1.43
N LEU A 19 2.44 7.81 -1.58
CA LEU A 19 3.50 6.85 -1.32
C LEU A 19 4.69 7.08 -2.25
N ALA A 20 4.41 7.32 -3.53
CA ALA A 20 5.47 7.56 -4.50
C ALA A 20 6.27 8.80 -4.13
N GLU A 21 5.60 9.85 -3.67
CA GLU A 21 6.30 11.06 -3.25
C GLU A 21 7.19 10.82 -2.04
N LYS A 22 6.70 10.06 -1.08
CA LYS A 22 7.47 9.81 0.13
C LYS A 22 8.67 8.91 -0.13
N ILE A 23 8.53 7.97 -1.03
CA ILE A 23 9.62 7.04 -1.33
C ILE A 23 10.56 7.60 -2.38
N GLY A 24 10.05 8.47 -3.25
CA GLY A 24 10.88 9.07 -4.29
C GLY A 24 10.94 8.24 -5.55
N VAL A 25 9.87 7.52 -5.88
CA VAL A 25 9.82 6.73 -7.10
C VAL A 25 8.58 7.11 -7.89
N ALA A 26 8.46 6.62 -9.12
CA ALA A 26 7.29 6.90 -9.93
C ALA A 26 6.06 6.22 -9.35
N SER A 27 4.90 6.89 -9.47
CA SER A 27 3.67 6.33 -8.94
C SER A 27 3.31 5.00 -9.59
N ARG A 28 3.71 4.81 -10.86
CA ARG A 28 3.47 3.54 -11.53
C ARG A 28 4.14 2.38 -10.79
N ASN A 29 5.36 2.59 -10.29
CA ASN A 29 6.04 1.55 -9.53
C ASN A 29 5.28 1.23 -8.25
N ILE A 30 4.75 2.24 -7.59
CA ILE A 30 3.96 2.04 -6.38
C ILE A 30 2.69 1.26 -6.72
N GLU A 31 2.02 1.62 -7.80
CA GLU A 31 0.81 0.92 -8.19
C GLU A 31 1.08 -0.55 -8.49
N ASN A 32 2.20 -0.85 -9.13
CA ASN A 32 2.57 -2.24 -9.40
C ASN A 32 2.83 -2.99 -8.10
N ASN A 33 3.51 -2.36 -7.16
CA ASN A 33 3.77 -2.98 -5.86
C ASN A 33 2.47 -3.24 -5.10
N ILE A 34 1.57 -2.26 -5.11
CA ILE A 34 0.28 -2.42 -4.46
C ILE A 34 -0.51 -3.57 -5.09
N LYS A 35 -0.47 -3.65 -6.41
CA LYS A 35 -1.17 -4.72 -7.11
C LYS A 35 -0.67 -6.08 -6.66
N LYS A 36 0.64 -6.23 -6.57
CA LYS A 36 1.22 -7.50 -6.12
C LYS A 36 0.83 -7.82 -4.69
N LEU A 37 0.86 -6.84 -3.83
CA LEU A 37 0.48 -7.05 -2.44
C LEU A 37 -0.99 -7.46 -2.32
N LYS A 38 -1.85 -6.89 -3.16
CA LYS A 38 -3.25 -7.28 -3.19
C LYS A 38 -3.41 -8.71 -3.69
N GLU A 39 -2.64 -9.10 -4.68
CA GLU A 39 -2.71 -10.45 -5.21
C GLU A 39 -2.27 -11.48 -4.17
N TYR A 40 -1.30 -11.13 -3.36
CA TYR A 40 -0.85 -12.03 -2.29
C TYR A 40 -1.79 -12.00 -1.08
N GLY A 41 -2.78 -11.12 -1.08
CA GLY A 41 -3.69 -11.02 0.05
C GLY A 41 -3.09 -10.31 1.24
N ILE A 42 -2.00 -9.59 1.04
CA ILE A 42 -1.36 -8.84 2.12
C ILE A 42 -1.99 -7.47 2.29
N LEU A 43 -2.54 -6.91 1.21
CA LEU A 43 -3.08 -5.57 1.25
C LEU A 43 -4.52 -5.59 0.76
N ILE A 44 -5.42 -4.99 1.52
CA ILE A 44 -6.83 -4.94 1.19
C ILE A 44 -7.30 -3.50 1.24
N ARG A 45 -7.99 -3.06 0.18
CA ARG A 45 -8.53 -1.71 0.13
C ARG A 45 -9.97 -1.70 0.64
N HIS A 46 -10.26 -0.81 1.56
CA HIS A 46 -11.61 -0.64 2.11
C HIS A 46 -12.10 0.76 1.82
N GLY A 47 -13.39 0.89 1.57
CA GLY A 47 -14.03 2.17 1.39
C GLY A 47 -13.88 2.73 -0.01
N SER A 48 -14.18 4.01 -0.16
CA SER A 48 -14.13 4.65 -1.46
C SER A 48 -12.70 5.07 -1.79
N PRO A 49 -12.43 5.39 -3.06
CA PRO A 49 -11.09 5.84 -3.43
C PRO A 49 -10.64 7.10 -2.70
N LYS A 50 -11.59 7.96 -2.33
CA LYS A 50 -11.23 9.21 -1.65
C LYS A 50 -11.17 9.07 -0.15
N ASN A 51 -12.10 8.33 0.43
CA ASN A 51 -12.18 8.22 1.88
C ASN A 51 -11.85 6.84 2.39
N GLY A 52 -11.29 6.02 1.55
CA GLY A 52 -10.96 4.66 1.94
C GLY A 52 -9.64 4.57 2.69
N TYR A 53 -9.28 3.36 3.06
CA TYR A 53 -8.02 3.11 3.73
C TYR A 53 -7.52 1.74 3.34
N TRP A 54 -6.26 1.47 3.67
CA TRP A 54 -5.63 0.19 3.37
C TRP A 54 -5.55 -0.65 4.63
N GLU A 55 -5.88 -1.92 4.50
CA GLU A 55 -5.69 -2.87 5.59
C GLU A 55 -4.51 -3.76 5.23
N ILE A 56 -3.57 -3.90 6.15
CA ILE A 56 -2.41 -4.75 5.95
C ILE A 56 -2.64 -6.05 6.70
N VAL A 57 -2.63 -7.15 5.95
CA VAL A 57 -2.79 -8.48 6.52
C VAL A 57 -1.41 -9.09 6.63
N ASP A 58 -0.91 -9.23 7.83
CA ASP A 58 0.42 -9.76 8.05
C ASP A 58 0.33 -11.27 8.08
N ARG A 59 0.74 -11.89 6.98
CA ARG A 59 0.65 -13.32 6.87
C ARG A 59 1.97 -14.02 6.91
N ASP A 60 3.05 -13.30 7.00
CA ASP A 60 4.35 -13.90 6.99
C ASP A 60 4.74 -14.22 8.35
N LEU A 61 4.00 -14.95 9.02
CA LEU A 61 4.30 -15.24 10.30
C LEU A 61 5.19 -16.32 10.39
N GLN A 62 5.61 -16.85 9.78
CA GLN A 62 6.37 -17.90 10.02
C GLN A 62 7.64 -17.78 10.07
#